data_7bfa1755b8e168534880714e6b441368
#
_entry.id   7bfa1755b8e168534880714e6b441368
#
_cell.length_a   1.000
_cell.length_b   1.000
_cell.length_c   1.000
_cell.angle_alpha   90.00
_cell.angle_beta   90.00
_cell.angle_gamma   90.00
#
_symmetry.space_group_name_H-M   'P 1'
#
loop_
_entity.id
_entity.type
_entity.pdbx_description
1 polymer ?
#
loop_
_entity_poly.entity_id
_entity_poly.type
_entity_poly.pdbx_seq_one_letter_code
_entity_poly.pdbx_strand_id
1 'polypeptide(L)'
;MNHLGIEIPVKNLPELDPGFIPLGKFFTAFLRGASRPVSLAVERAGGEVAVYNTFIHGTPEMYEADKYYIDRLVKMLLWMKGGFKVYISGSEAMYEAVKDAYRPGGSREFDADFMANVYERPFEVVLCDAVPAEYSNPQAVGRHMDGCRI
;
A
#
# COMPACT_ATOMS: atom_id res chain seq x y z
N MET A 1 -20.65 -12.09 -5.56
CA MET A 1 -19.84 -11.25 -6.47
C MET A 1 -18.41 -11.75 -6.48
N ASN A 2 -17.85 -11.95 -7.66
CA ASN A 2 -16.46 -12.42 -7.78
C ASN A 2 -15.60 -11.33 -8.38
N HIS A 3 -14.43 -11.07 -7.76
CA HIS A 3 -13.47 -10.10 -8.28
C HIS A 3 -12.08 -10.71 -8.22
N LEU A 4 -11.48 -10.92 -9.38
CA LEU A 4 -10.13 -11.50 -9.53
C LEU A 4 -9.97 -12.85 -8.81
N GLY A 5 -11.02 -13.66 -8.80
CA GLY A 5 -11.00 -14.98 -8.16
C GLY A 5 -11.38 -14.96 -6.69
N ILE A 6 -11.69 -13.79 -6.13
CA ILE A 6 -12.12 -13.65 -4.73
C ILE A 6 -13.63 -13.49 -4.70
N GLU A 7 -14.30 -14.37 -3.96
CA GLU A 7 -15.75 -14.28 -3.78
C GLU A 7 -16.07 -13.30 -2.66
N ILE A 8 -16.86 -12.28 -3.00
CA ILE A 8 -17.21 -11.20 -2.07
C ILE A 8 -18.69 -11.31 -1.73
N PRO A 9 -19.06 -11.45 -0.43
CA PRO A 9 -20.46 -11.46 -0.04
C PRO A 9 -21.04 -10.05 -0.10
N VAL A 10 -21.92 -9.81 -1.07
CA VAL A 10 -22.58 -8.53 -1.27
C VAL A 10 -24.08 -8.74 -1.31
N LYS A 11 -24.81 -8.05 -0.45
CA LYS A 11 -26.27 -8.15 -0.40
C LYS A 11 -26.96 -7.20 -1.39
N ASN A 12 -26.44 -5.98 -1.50
CA ASN A 12 -27.04 -4.96 -2.36
C ASN A 12 -25.92 -4.27 -3.15
N LEU A 13 -25.91 -4.47 -4.47
CA LEU A 13 -24.99 -3.77 -5.36
C LEU A 13 -25.63 -2.46 -5.80
N PRO A 14 -24.86 -1.37 -5.86
CA PRO A 14 -25.34 -0.13 -6.45
C PRO A 14 -25.69 -0.35 -7.92
N GLU A 15 -26.92 -0.06 -8.30
CA GLU A 15 -27.38 -0.27 -9.69
C GLU A 15 -26.70 0.71 -10.66
N LEU A 16 -26.31 1.88 -10.16
CA LEU A 16 -25.75 2.95 -10.98
C LEU A 16 -24.24 2.80 -11.22
N ASP A 17 -23.59 1.85 -10.56
CA ASP A 17 -22.15 1.63 -10.73
C ASP A 17 -21.86 0.13 -10.80
N PRO A 18 -21.97 -0.46 -12.00
CA PRO A 18 -21.69 -1.90 -12.15
C PRO A 18 -20.22 -2.25 -11.92
N GLY A 19 -19.33 -1.27 -11.95
CA GLY A 19 -17.92 -1.48 -11.66
C GLY A 19 -17.55 -1.34 -10.19
N PHE A 20 -18.56 -1.14 -9.33
CA PHE A 20 -18.31 -0.94 -7.90
C PHE A 20 -17.74 -2.20 -7.24
N ILE A 21 -16.62 -2.02 -6.52
CA ILE A 21 -16.01 -3.09 -5.74
C ILE A 21 -16.05 -2.67 -4.27
N PRO A 22 -16.73 -3.42 -3.39
CA PRO A 22 -16.75 -3.10 -1.96
C PRO A 22 -15.40 -3.48 -1.33
N LEU A 23 -14.49 -2.53 -1.27
CA LEU A 23 -13.08 -2.77 -0.97
C LEU A 23 -12.84 -3.42 0.39
N GLY A 24 -13.56 -2.98 1.43
CA GLY A 24 -13.43 -3.58 2.75
C GLY A 24 -13.84 -5.04 2.78
N LYS A 25 -14.91 -5.38 2.07
CA LYS A 25 -15.36 -6.77 1.96
C LYS A 25 -14.41 -7.59 1.10
N PHE A 26 -13.84 -7.00 0.06
CA PHE A 26 -12.82 -7.65 -0.75
C PHE A 26 -11.60 -7.99 0.11
N PHE A 27 -11.11 -7.05 0.90
CA PHE A 27 -9.94 -7.29 1.76
C PHE A 27 -10.21 -8.42 2.74
N THR A 28 -11.36 -8.44 3.39
CA THR A 28 -11.73 -9.49 4.33
C THR A 28 -11.77 -10.86 3.65
N ALA A 29 -12.41 -10.96 2.49
CA ALA A 29 -12.51 -12.21 1.75
C ALA A 29 -11.15 -12.66 1.21
N PHE A 30 -10.35 -11.70 0.71
CA PHE A 30 -9.01 -11.98 0.20
C PHE A 30 -8.13 -12.59 1.28
N LEU A 31 -8.14 -12.00 2.49
CA LEU A 31 -7.24 -12.42 3.56
C LEU A 31 -7.57 -13.81 4.11
N ARG A 32 -8.78 -14.31 3.91
CA ARG A 32 -9.14 -15.67 4.37
C ARG A 32 -8.27 -16.75 3.75
N GLY A 33 -7.84 -16.58 2.51
CA GLY A 33 -7.00 -17.56 1.82
C GLY A 33 -5.54 -17.17 1.73
N ALA A 34 -5.17 -16.00 2.25
CA ALA A 34 -3.82 -15.50 2.13
C ALA A 34 -2.96 -15.95 3.30
N SER A 35 -1.82 -16.59 3.01
CA SER A 35 -0.95 -17.13 4.06
C SER A 35 0.52 -16.78 3.88
N ARG A 36 0.91 -16.18 2.75
CA ARG A 36 2.29 -15.79 2.52
C ARG A 36 2.55 -14.40 3.08
N PRO A 37 3.43 -14.25 4.10
CA PRO A 37 3.68 -12.94 4.70
C PRO A 37 4.33 -11.97 3.73
N VAL A 38 3.85 -10.73 3.73
CA VAL A 38 4.44 -9.61 3.02
C VAL A 38 4.39 -8.41 3.95
N SER A 39 5.48 -7.66 4.01
CA SER A 39 5.52 -6.43 4.79
C SER A 39 5.75 -5.24 3.88
N LEU A 40 5.06 -4.15 4.18
CA LEU A 40 5.18 -2.88 3.49
C LEU A 40 5.64 -1.84 4.51
N ALA A 41 6.43 -0.89 4.04
CA ALA A 41 6.79 0.27 4.87
C ALA A 41 6.88 1.50 3.98
N VAL A 42 6.56 2.65 4.55
CA VAL A 42 6.74 3.93 3.86
C VAL A 42 7.59 4.83 4.73
N GLU A 43 8.55 5.47 4.10
CA GLU A 43 9.45 6.41 4.78
C GLU A 43 9.03 7.84 4.45
N ARG A 44 8.97 8.66 5.50
CA ARG A 44 8.58 10.06 5.43
C ARG A 44 9.74 10.95 5.86
N ALA A 45 9.49 12.25 5.90
CA ALA A 45 10.46 13.23 6.36
C ALA A 45 10.94 12.91 7.79
N GLY A 46 12.20 13.23 8.08
CA GLY A 46 12.77 13.03 9.41
C GLY A 46 13.09 11.57 9.73
N GLY A 47 13.10 10.70 8.74
CA GLY A 47 13.39 9.28 8.93
C GLY A 47 12.21 8.50 9.51
N GLU A 48 11.04 9.09 9.60
CA GLU A 48 9.85 8.38 10.08
C GLU A 48 9.49 7.25 9.13
N VAL A 49 9.14 6.09 9.69
CA VAL A 49 8.76 4.89 8.94
C VAL A 49 7.46 4.34 9.51
N ALA A 50 6.46 4.16 8.65
CA ALA A 50 5.22 3.48 8.99
C ALA A 50 5.24 2.09 8.36
N VAL A 51 4.88 1.06 9.13
CA VAL A 51 4.96 -0.34 8.70
C VAL A 51 3.57 -0.96 8.68
N TYR A 52 3.31 -1.76 7.67
CA TYR A 52 2.09 -2.55 7.57
C TYR A 52 2.44 -3.99 7.19
N ASN A 53 2.14 -4.92 8.08
CA ASN A 53 2.36 -6.35 7.84
C ASN A 53 1.07 -6.99 7.36
N THR A 54 1.17 -7.81 6.32
CA THR A 54 0.00 -8.45 5.74
C THR A 54 0.36 -9.80 5.13
N PHE A 55 -0.57 -10.37 4.36
CA PHE A 55 -0.41 -11.65 3.71
C PHE A 55 -0.94 -11.57 2.28
N ILE A 56 -0.37 -12.38 1.40
CA ILE A 56 -0.86 -12.58 0.04
C ILE A 56 -1.04 -14.10 -0.18
N HIS A 57 -1.66 -14.46 -1.32
CA HIS A 57 -1.80 -15.87 -1.68
C HIS A 57 -0.49 -16.46 -2.20
N GLY A 58 0.20 -15.73 -3.05
CA GLY A 58 1.53 -16.10 -3.54
C GLY A 58 1.54 -17.16 -4.62
N THR A 59 0.39 -17.50 -5.21
CA THR A 59 0.30 -18.47 -6.29
C THR A 59 0.08 -17.79 -7.63
N PRO A 60 0.49 -18.40 -8.76
CA PRO A 60 0.26 -17.80 -10.07
C PRO A 60 -1.21 -17.52 -10.35
N GLU A 61 -2.12 -18.39 -9.90
CA GLU A 61 -3.56 -18.23 -10.12
C GLU A 61 -4.10 -17.01 -9.42
N MET A 62 -3.48 -16.61 -8.32
CA MET A 62 -3.93 -15.49 -7.50
C MET A 62 -3.09 -14.22 -7.71
N TYR A 63 -2.20 -14.22 -8.71
CA TYR A 63 -1.31 -13.08 -8.95
C TYR A 63 -2.07 -11.78 -9.12
N GLU A 64 -3.13 -11.78 -9.95
CA GLU A 64 -3.88 -10.54 -10.20
C GLU A 64 -4.62 -10.06 -8.95
N ALA A 65 -5.14 -10.98 -8.14
CA ALA A 65 -5.76 -10.62 -6.88
C ALA A 65 -4.74 -10.07 -5.88
N ASP A 66 -3.57 -10.71 -5.78
CA ASP A 66 -2.47 -10.24 -4.93
C ASP A 66 -2.04 -8.84 -5.34
N LYS A 67 -1.86 -8.64 -6.65
CA LYS A 67 -1.44 -7.36 -7.21
C LYS A 67 -2.46 -6.25 -6.91
N TYR A 68 -3.75 -6.53 -7.09
CA TYR A 68 -4.81 -5.59 -6.79
C TYR A 68 -4.81 -5.22 -5.31
N TYR A 69 -4.68 -6.21 -4.44
CA TYR A 69 -4.66 -6.00 -3.00
C TYR A 69 -3.48 -5.13 -2.57
N ILE A 70 -2.27 -5.47 -3.01
CA ILE A 70 -1.07 -4.72 -2.65
C ILE A 70 -1.10 -3.31 -3.22
N ASP A 71 -1.57 -3.14 -4.46
CA ASP A 71 -1.71 -1.81 -5.07
C ASP A 71 -2.60 -0.90 -4.22
N ARG A 72 -3.73 -1.43 -3.77
CA ARG A 72 -4.66 -0.66 -2.93
C ARG A 72 -4.07 -0.35 -1.56
N LEU A 73 -3.34 -1.29 -0.97
CA LEU A 73 -2.69 -1.06 0.32
C LEU A 73 -1.61 0.01 0.23
N VAL A 74 -0.75 -0.07 -0.78
CA VAL A 74 0.31 0.94 -0.97
C VAL A 74 -0.30 2.31 -1.15
N LYS A 75 -1.33 2.42 -1.98
CA LYS A 75 -2.03 3.69 -2.19
C LYS A 75 -2.60 4.21 -0.88
N MET A 76 -3.26 3.36 -0.10
CA MET A 76 -3.83 3.77 1.18
C MET A 76 -2.76 4.26 2.15
N LEU A 77 -1.64 3.52 2.25
CA LEU A 77 -0.55 3.93 3.13
C LEU A 77 0.02 5.28 2.73
N LEU A 78 0.25 5.50 1.44
CA LEU A 78 0.79 6.77 0.96
C LEU A 78 -0.14 7.94 1.22
N TRP A 79 -1.45 7.75 1.04
CA TRP A 79 -2.41 8.84 1.25
C TRP A 79 -2.78 9.03 2.72
N MET A 80 -2.63 8.01 3.56
CA MET A 80 -2.89 8.12 5.01
C MET A 80 -1.68 8.61 5.78
N LYS A 81 -0.49 8.14 5.42
CA LYS A 81 0.74 8.45 6.15
C LYS A 81 1.65 9.40 5.41
N GLY A 82 1.59 9.41 4.07
CA GLY A 82 2.55 10.11 3.24
C GLY A 82 3.87 9.35 3.16
N GLY A 83 4.69 9.68 2.19
CA GLY A 83 6.01 9.08 2.05
C GLY A 83 6.58 9.25 0.65
N PHE A 84 7.90 9.17 0.55
CA PHE A 84 8.62 9.24 -0.71
C PHE A 84 9.33 7.93 -1.05
N LYS A 85 9.31 6.97 -0.12
CA LYS A 85 10.00 5.70 -0.32
C LYS A 85 9.14 4.56 0.23
N VAL A 86 8.92 3.56 -0.60
CA VAL A 86 8.13 2.38 -0.25
C VAL A 86 9.07 1.18 -0.20
N TYR A 87 9.05 0.47 0.92
CA TYR A 87 9.81 -0.77 1.10
C TYR A 87 8.85 -1.95 1.04
N ILE A 88 9.27 -3.01 0.36
CA ILE A 88 8.50 -4.25 0.25
C ILE A 88 9.39 -5.43 0.59
N SER A 89 8.91 -6.33 1.44
CA SER A 89 9.58 -7.59 1.72
C SER A 89 8.60 -8.74 1.61
N GLY A 90 9.11 -9.93 1.26
CA GLY A 90 8.32 -11.16 1.19
C GLY A 90 7.85 -11.57 -0.19
N SER A 91 7.93 -10.68 -1.20
CA SER A 91 7.54 -11.04 -2.56
C SER A 91 8.20 -10.12 -3.58
N GLU A 92 9.08 -10.71 -4.39
CA GLU A 92 9.69 -10.00 -5.50
C GLU A 92 8.64 -9.65 -6.58
N ALA A 93 7.67 -10.53 -6.80
CA ALA A 93 6.60 -10.28 -7.76
C ALA A 93 5.79 -9.04 -7.39
N MET A 94 5.47 -8.86 -6.12
CA MET A 94 4.75 -7.68 -5.67
C MET A 94 5.61 -6.42 -5.75
N TYR A 95 6.90 -6.54 -5.42
CA TYR A 95 7.84 -5.45 -5.61
C TYR A 95 7.85 -4.97 -7.07
N GLU A 96 7.99 -5.90 -8.03
CA GLU A 96 8.01 -5.54 -9.44
C GLU A 96 6.70 -4.89 -9.88
N ALA A 97 5.57 -5.38 -9.39
CA ALA A 97 4.27 -4.82 -9.71
C ALA A 97 4.12 -3.38 -9.20
N VAL A 98 4.55 -3.13 -7.96
CA VAL A 98 4.47 -1.79 -7.37
C VAL A 98 5.46 -0.84 -8.05
N LYS A 99 6.68 -1.30 -8.28
CA LYS A 99 7.68 -0.50 -8.98
C LYS A 99 7.18 -0.09 -10.36
N ASP A 100 6.58 -1.02 -11.09
CA ASP A 100 6.02 -0.74 -12.41
C ASP A 100 4.87 0.27 -12.36
N ALA A 101 4.03 0.18 -11.35
CA ALA A 101 2.90 1.09 -11.18
C ALA A 101 3.35 2.54 -10.90
N TYR A 102 4.40 2.71 -10.12
CA TYR A 102 4.85 4.04 -9.67
C TYR A 102 5.97 4.64 -10.52
N ARG A 103 6.43 3.94 -11.55
CA ARG A 103 7.42 4.48 -12.47
C ARG A 103 6.80 5.53 -13.40
N PRO A 104 7.62 6.36 -14.08
CA PRO A 104 7.11 7.26 -15.12
C PRO A 104 6.35 6.45 -16.20
N GLY A 105 5.13 6.88 -16.49
CA GLY A 105 4.24 6.17 -17.39
C GLY A 105 3.44 5.04 -16.76
N GLY A 106 3.67 4.75 -15.48
CA GLY A 106 2.91 3.73 -14.75
C GLY A 106 1.55 4.23 -14.27
N SER A 107 0.73 3.31 -13.82
CA SER A 107 -0.66 3.62 -13.41
C SER A 107 -0.75 4.52 -12.18
N ARG A 108 0.32 4.60 -11.37
CA ARG A 108 0.39 5.43 -10.17
C ARG A 108 1.39 6.57 -10.29
N GLU A 109 1.75 6.96 -11.50
CA GLU A 109 2.70 8.03 -11.75
C GLU A 109 2.30 9.32 -11.04
N PHE A 110 1.03 9.66 -11.07
CA PHE A 110 0.53 10.88 -10.40
C PHE A 110 0.86 10.85 -8.90
N ASP A 111 0.61 9.71 -8.24
CA ASP A 111 0.86 9.58 -6.81
C ASP A 111 2.36 9.69 -6.50
N ALA A 112 3.21 9.08 -7.33
CA ALA A 112 4.66 9.16 -7.18
C ALA A 112 5.15 10.60 -7.33
N ASP A 113 4.71 11.30 -8.36
CA ASP A 113 5.09 12.68 -8.60
C ASP A 113 4.61 13.59 -7.49
N PHE A 114 3.38 13.39 -7.03
CA PHE A 114 2.82 14.18 -5.93
C PHE A 114 3.68 14.04 -4.67
N MET A 115 4.01 12.82 -4.30
CA MET A 115 4.82 12.56 -3.10
C MET A 115 6.25 13.08 -3.26
N ALA A 116 6.84 12.93 -4.44
CA ALA A 116 8.18 13.46 -4.71
C ALA A 116 8.21 14.97 -4.55
N ASN A 117 7.17 15.65 -5.02
CA ASN A 117 7.07 17.12 -4.88
C ASN A 117 6.85 17.54 -3.43
N VAL A 118 5.99 16.82 -2.71
CA VAL A 118 5.71 17.15 -1.29
C VAL A 118 6.97 17.02 -0.44
N TYR A 119 7.76 15.96 -0.63
CA TYR A 119 8.93 15.69 0.17
C TYR A 119 10.22 16.23 -0.43
N GLU A 120 10.15 16.78 -1.64
CA GLU A 120 11.31 17.32 -2.36
C GLU A 120 12.42 16.27 -2.51
N ARG A 121 12.03 15.02 -2.75
CA ARG A 121 12.91 13.87 -2.95
C ARG A 121 12.36 12.96 -4.03
N PRO A 122 13.23 12.23 -4.76
CA PRO A 122 12.76 11.22 -5.71
C PRO A 122 11.91 10.17 -5.00
N PHE A 123 10.84 9.74 -5.66
CA PHE A 123 10.04 8.62 -5.17
C PHE A 123 10.74 7.32 -5.51
N GLU A 124 10.83 6.40 -4.55
CA GLU A 124 11.52 5.13 -4.73
C GLU A 124 10.69 3.97 -4.21
N VAL A 125 10.84 2.82 -4.88
CA VAL A 125 10.30 1.54 -4.41
C VAL A 125 11.47 0.59 -4.25
N VAL A 126 11.61 -0.04 -3.08
CA VAL A 126 12.77 -0.84 -2.72
C VAL A 126 12.34 -2.23 -2.26
N LEU A 127 12.99 -3.25 -2.81
CA LEU A 127 12.86 -4.63 -2.33
C LEU A 127 13.89 -4.87 -1.23
N CYS A 128 13.47 -5.45 -0.12
CA CYS A 128 14.37 -5.76 0.98
C CYS A 128 14.02 -7.11 1.62
N ASP A 129 14.99 -7.69 2.34
CA ASP A 129 14.77 -8.95 3.04
C ASP A 129 13.82 -8.75 4.22
N ALA A 130 13.94 -7.60 4.88
CA ALA A 130 13.02 -7.17 5.93
C ALA A 130 12.85 -5.66 5.84
N VAL A 131 11.62 -5.18 5.99
CA VAL A 131 11.37 -3.74 5.98
C VAL A 131 11.97 -3.09 7.22
N PRO A 132 12.32 -1.78 7.15
CA PRO A 132 12.80 -1.06 8.33
C PRO A 132 11.77 -1.10 9.45
N ALA A 133 12.24 -1.08 10.69
CA ALA A 133 11.35 -1.02 11.85
C ALA A 133 10.56 0.28 11.86
N GLU A 134 9.35 0.22 12.39
CA GLU A 134 8.54 1.40 12.56
C GLU A 134 9.27 2.42 13.44
N TYR A 135 9.22 3.67 13.01
CA TYR A 135 9.93 4.74 13.70
C TYR A 135 9.16 6.05 13.58
N SER A 136 8.96 6.71 14.70
CA SER A 136 8.42 8.07 14.76
C SER A 136 9.50 9.00 15.29
N ASN A 137 9.73 10.11 14.60
CA ASN A 137 10.73 11.07 15.02
C ASN A 137 10.21 11.84 16.24
N PRO A 138 10.80 11.68 17.45
CA PRO A 138 10.28 12.34 18.65
C PRO A 138 10.30 13.86 18.54
N GLN A 139 11.29 14.44 17.88
CA GLN A 139 11.36 15.89 17.71
C GLN A 139 10.25 16.42 16.81
N ALA A 140 9.97 15.71 15.71
CA ALA A 140 8.89 16.10 14.82
C ALA A 140 7.54 16.00 15.52
N VAL A 141 7.32 14.91 16.26
CA VAL A 141 6.10 14.71 17.05
C VAL A 141 5.99 15.78 18.14
N GLY A 142 7.09 16.07 18.84
CA GLY A 142 7.10 17.08 19.88
C GLY A 142 6.75 18.46 19.36
N ARG A 143 7.33 18.86 18.23
CA ARG A 143 7.03 20.15 17.62
C ARG A 143 5.58 20.23 17.16
N HIS A 144 5.09 19.15 16.59
CA HIS A 144 3.69 19.10 16.16
C HIS A 144 2.76 19.19 17.35
N MET A 145 3.06 18.46 18.41
CA MET A 145 2.27 18.49 19.64
C MET A 145 2.30 19.88 20.26
N ASP A 146 3.44 20.54 20.26
CA ASP A 146 3.53 21.91 20.79
C ASP A 146 2.69 22.87 19.96
N GLY A 147 2.64 22.70 18.66
CA GLY A 147 1.79 23.49 17.79
C GLY A 147 0.30 23.22 17.98
N CYS A 148 -0.04 22.01 18.39
CA CYS A 148 -1.42 21.57 18.61
C CYS A 148 -1.86 21.63 20.05
N ARG A 149 -0.96 21.85 20.92
CA ARG A 149 -1.18 21.83 22.33
C ARG A 149 -1.95 23.05 22.82
N ILE A 150 -2.50 23.48 22.03
CA ILE A 150 -3.27 24.63 22.24
C ILE A 150 -4.44 24.32 23.13
#